data_53c4f9d8fab6c38f20d9f50c44887bd6
#
_entry.id   53c4f9d8fab6c38f20d9f50c44887bd6
#
_cell.length_a   1.000
_cell.length_b   1.000
_cell.length_c   1.000
_cell.angle_alpha   90.00
_cell.angle_beta   90.00
_cell.angle_gamma   90.00
#
_symmetry.space_group_name_H-M   'P 1'
#
loop_
_entity.id
_entity.type
_entity.pdbx_description
1 polymer ?
#
loop_
_entity_poly.entity_id
_entity_poly.type
_entity_poly.pdbx_seq_one_letter_code
_entity_poly.pdbx_strand_id
1 'polypeptide(L)'
;MDKYTNIAELKQNEREDEDYTILYRELTSKIAIMAPHGGGIEPGTIDIADDLAGCDYTFYSFKGLKKAEYSILHINSNTFDEPIALRVAQNADII
;
A
#
# COMPACT_ATOMS: atom_id res chain seq x y z
N MET A 1 16.07 3.43 -9.28
CA MET A 1 15.06 2.89 -10.22
C MET A 1 14.36 1.70 -9.57
N ASP A 2 13.06 1.62 -9.69
CA ASP A 2 12.30 0.52 -9.11
C ASP A 2 12.59 -0.79 -9.85
N LYS A 3 12.72 -1.87 -9.09
CA LYS A 3 12.88 -3.21 -9.66
C LYS A 3 11.61 -3.66 -10.40
N TYR A 4 10.45 -3.32 -9.85
CA TYR A 4 9.15 -3.66 -10.42
C TYR A 4 8.39 -2.41 -10.84
N THR A 5 7.75 -2.47 -12.01
CA THR A 5 6.94 -1.36 -12.53
C THR A 5 5.49 -1.45 -12.05
N ASN A 6 5.01 -2.66 -11.81
CA ASN A 6 3.63 -2.90 -11.40
C ASN A 6 3.53 -4.11 -10.47
N ILE A 7 2.32 -4.33 -9.92
CA ILE A 7 2.08 -5.42 -8.97
C ILE A 7 2.23 -6.80 -9.63
N ALA A 8 1.84 -6.95 -10.88
CA ALA A 8 1.96 -8.24 -11.55
C ALA A 8 3.42 -8.72 -11.60
N GLU A 9 4.34 -7.81 -11.92
CA GLU A 9 5.77 -8.13 -11.90
C GLU A 9 6.27 -8.48 -10.51
N LEU A 10 5.84 -7.70 -9.51
CA LEU A 10 6.23 -7.94 -8.12
C LEU A 10 5.76 -9.32 -7.66
N LYS A 11 4.51 -9.70 -7.93
CA LYS A 11 3.94 -10.98 -7.50
C LYS A 11 4.61 -12.19 -8.13
N GLN A 12 5.29 -12.03 -9.26
CA GLN A 12 6.04 -13.12 -9.87
C GLN A 12 7.27 -13.53 -9.05
N ASN A 13 7.80 -12.62 -8.24
CA ASN A 13 9.06 -12.82 -7.53
C ASN A 13 8.97 -12.67 -6.01
N GLU A 14 7.90 -12.05 -5.50
CA GLU A 14 7.71 -11.82 -4.06
C GLU A 14 6.46 -12.53 -3.58
N ARG A 15 6.45 -12.97 -2.32
CA ARG A 15 5.35 -13.75 -1.76
C ARG A 15 4.53 -12.93 -0.78
N GLU A 16 3.21 -12.93 -0.99
CA GLU A 16 2.28 -12.28 -0.05
C GLU A 16 2.39 -12.94 1.33
N ASP A 17 2.34 -12.11 2.37
CA ASP A 17 2.46 -12.48 3.78
C ASP A 17 3.86 -12.97 4.21
N GLU A 18 4.80 -13.08 3.28
CA GLU A 18 6.22 -13.32 3.58
C GLU A 18 7.07 -12.11 3.27
N ASP A 19 6.93 -11.56 2.07
CA ASP A 19 7.72 -10.41 1.60
C ASP A 19 6.95 -9.11 1.71
N TYR A 20 5.63 -9.17 1.60
CA TYR A 20 4.72 -8.04 1.73
C TYR A 20 3.36 -8.52 2.23
N THR A 21 2.56 -7.59 2.74
CA THR A 21 1.15 -7.85 3.03
C THR A 21 0.33 -6.60 2.76
N ILE A 22 -0.98 -6.78 2.64
CA ILE A 22 -1.92 -5.69 2.37
C ILE A 22 -2.78 -5.50 3.60
N LEU A 23 -2.79 -4.27 4.12
CA LEU A 23 -3.60 -3.87 5.26
C LEU A 23 -4.64 -2.88 4.78
N TYR A 24 -5.91 -3.10 5.12
CA TYR A 24 -6.94 -2.12 4.78
C TYR A 24 -8.11 -2.19 5.73
N ARG A 25 -8.79 -1.06 5.83
CA ARG A 25 -10.00 -0.89 6.64
C ARG A 25 -10.95 -0.04 5.80
N GLU A 26 -11.81 -0.71 5.05
CA GLU A 26 -12.70 -0.07 4.08
C GLU A 26 -14.00 0.36 4.76
N LEU A 27 -14.29 1.66 4.73
CA LEU A 27 -15.48 2.26 5.32
C LEU A 27 -16.33 2.87 4.21
N THR A 28 -17.54 3.35 4.58
CA THR A 28 -18.42 4.06 3.67
C THR A 28 -18.02 5.51 3.45
N SER A 29 -16.78 5.85 3.77
CA SER A 29 -16.25 7.20 3.62
C SER A 29 -15.90 7.51 2.17
N LYS A 30 -16.08 8.78 1.78
CA LYS A 30 -15.62 9.28 0.47
C LYS A 30 -14.15 9.67 0.49
N ILE A 31 -13.48 9.57 1.64
CA ILE A 31 -12.08 9.89 1.82
C ILE A 31 -11.32 8.60 2.10
N ALA A 32 -10.20 8.42 1.40
CA ALA A 32 -9.29 7.30 1.63
C ALA A 32 -7.89 7.82 1.95
N ILE A 33 -7.28 7.26 2.99
CA ILE A 33 -5.90 7.55 3.37
C ILE A 33 -5.09 6.30 3.01
N MET A 34 -4.08 6.47 2.16
CA MET A 34 -3.34 5.34 1.60
C MET A 34 -1.84 5.49 1.80
N ALA A 35 -1.19 4.39 2.14
CA ALA A 35 0.27 4.30 2.26
C ALA A 35 0.77 3.15 1.37
N PRO A 36 1.03 3.39 0.08
CA PRO A 36 1.47 2.34 -0.84
C PRO A 36 2.89 1.85 -0.61
N HIS A 37 3.68 2.58 0.19
CA HIS A 37 5.07 2.24 0.49
C HIS A 37 5.27 1.99 1.98
N GLY A 38 4.37 1.19 2.60
CA GLY A 38 4.38 0.97 4.03
C GLY A 38 5.45 0.00 4.51
N GLY A 39 5.52 -0.14 5.84
CA GLY A 39 6.48 -1.03 6.48
C GLY A 39 7.91 -0.58 6.26
N GLY A 40 8.78 -1.53 5.91
CA GLY A 40 10.20 -1.24 5.70
C GLY A 40 10.50 -0.48 4.39
N ILE A 41 9.52 -0.34 3.47
CA ILE A 41 9.73 0.41 2.22
C ILE A 41 9.97 1.88 2.56
N GLU A 42 9.06 2.50 3.29
CA GLU A 42 9.19 3.85 3.83
C GLU A 42 8.71 3.84 5.29
N PRO A 43 9.62 3.63 6.26
CA PRO A 43 9.25 3.47 7.66
C PRO A 43 8.45 4.65 8.21
N GLY A 44 7.41 4.34 8.98
CA GLY A 44 6.56 5.35 9.63
C GLY A 44 5.32 5.74 8.84
N THR A 45 5.23 5.43 7.54
CA THR A 45 4.09 5.86 6.72
C THR A 45 2.78 5.19 7.12
N ILE A 46 2.83 3.92 7.54
CA ILE A 46 1.62 3.20 7.99
C ILE A 46 1.05 3.86 9.24
N ASP A 47 1.91 4.16 10.21
CA ASP A 47 1.46 4.76 11.47
C ASP A 47 0.80 6.12 11.23
N ILE A 48 1.40 6.93 10.35
CA ILE A 48 0.83 8.24 9.99
C ILE A 48 -0.51 8.05 9.29
N ALA A 49 -0.59 7.18 8.31
CA ALA A 49 -1.82 6.96 7.56
C ALA A 49 -2.93 6.39 8.44
N ASP A 50 -2.60 5.42 9.31
CA ASP A 50 -3.55 4.81 10.23
C ASP A 50 -4.09 5.86 11.23
N ASP A 51 -3.23 6.68 11.79
CA ASP A 51 -3.64 7.75 12.71
C ASP A 51 -4.54 8.77 12.02
N LEU A 52 -4.21 9.17 10.79
CA LEU A 52 -5.03 10.11 10.04
C LEU A 52 -6.39 9.51 9.67
N ALA A 53 -6.43 8.25 9.28
CA ALA A 53 -7.69 7.58 8.89
C ALA A 53 -8.58 7.33 10.10
N GLY A 54 -8.01 6.85 11.20
CA GLY A 54 -8.75 6.53 12.43
C GLY A 54 -9.94 5.63 12.13
N CYS A 55 -11.10 5.98 12.72
CA CYS A 55 -12.37 5.28 12.48
C CYS A 55 -13.26 5.98 11.46
N ASP A 56 -12.79 7.12 10.89
CA ASP A 56 -13.63 7.99 10.06
C ASP A 56 -13.40 7.82 8.57
N TYR A 57 -12.18 7.44 8.16
CA TYR A 57 -11.81 7.36 6.75
C TYR A 57 -11.31 5.97 6.40
N THR A 58 -11.48 5.59 5.13
CA THR A 58 -10.92 4.34 4.63
C THR A 58 -9.39 4.38 4.70
N PHE A 59 -8.80 3.28 5.13
CA PHE A 59 -7.36 3.12 5.26
C PHE A 59 -6.89 1.98 4.35
N TYR A 60 -5.75 2.19 3.69
CA TYR A 60 -5.07 1.17 2.91
C TYR A 60 -3.56 1.31 3.06
N SER A 61 -2.86 0.19 3.16
CA SER A 61 -1.41 0.16 3.03
C SER A 61 -0.92 -1.11 2.37
N PHE A 62 0.08 -0.96 1.52
CA PHE A 62 0.92 -2.04 1.05
C PHE A 62 2.16 -2.04 1.94
N LYS A 63 2.31 -3.11 2.74
CA LYS A 63 3.34 -3.17 3.78
C LYS A 63 4.48 -4.11 3.38
N GLY A 64 5.70 -3.59 3.31
CA GLY A 64 6.89 -4.42 3.11
C GLY A 64 7.25 -5.17 4.38
N LEU A 65 7.44 -6.49 4.27
CA LEU A 65 7.78 -7.38 5.39
C LEU A 65 9.19 -7.92 5.32
N LYS A 66 9.90 -7.75 4.20
CA LYS A 66 11.28 -8.23 4.06
C LYS A 66 12.16 -7.70 5.16
N LYS A 67 13.12 -8.52 5.60
CA LYS A 67 14.07 -8.12 6.63
C LYS A 67 15.21 -7.29 6.08
N ALA A 68 15.41 -7.30 4.76
CA ALA A 68 16.46 -6.55 4.05
C ALA A 68 15.97 -6.22 2.65
N GLU A 69 16.62 -5.26 2.00
CA GLU A 69 16.34 -4.88 0.61
C GLU A 69 14.87 -4.46 0.38
N TYR A 70 14.29 -3.73 1.34
CA TYR A 70 12.93 -3.24 1.23
C TYR A 70 12.68 -2.44 -0.04
N SER A 71 13.71 -1.76 -0.55
CA SER A 71 13.59 -0.91 -1.73
C SER A 71 13.14 -1.67 -2.97
N ILE A 72 13.35 -2.98 -3.05
CA ILE A 72 12.88 -3.77 -4.19
C ILE A 72 11.36 -3.89 -4.23
N LEU A 73 10.68 -3.66 -3.09
CA LEU A 73 9.22 -3.68 -3.00
C LEU A 73 8.58 -2.33 -3.37
N HIS A 74 9.41 -1.29 -3.58
CA HIS A 74 8.91 0.03 -3.95
C HIS A 74 8.43 0.04 -5.40
N ILE A 75 7.18 0.43 -5.61
CA ILE A 75 6.62 0.70 -6.93
C ILE A 75 6.19 2.16 -6.95
N ASN A 76 6.57 2.88 -7.99
CA ASN A 76 6.18 4.28 -8.17
C ASN A 76 4.66 4.41 -8.02
N SER A 77 4.20 5.41 -7.25
CA SER A 77 2.78 5.58 -6.98
C SER A 77 1.95 5.80 -8.25
N ASN A 78 2.55 6.33 -9.31
CA ASN A 78 1.86 6.52 -10.58
C ASN A 78 1.59 5.20 -11.33
N THR A 79 2.32 4.14 -11.01
CA THR A 79 2.16 2.83 -11.65
C THR A 79 1.74 1.75 -10.68
N PHE A 80 1.45 2.12 -9.42
CA PHE A 80 1.01 1.19 -8.39
C PHE A 80 -0.43 0.76 -8.67
N ASP A 81 -0.63 -0.49 -9.01
CA ASP A 81 -1.91 -1.01 -9.50
C ASP A 81 -2.43 -2.23 -8.73
N GLU A 82 -2.09 -2.34 -7.46
CA GLU A 82 -2.58 -3.41 -6.61
C GLU A 82 -4.13 -3.38 -6.58
N PRO A 83 -4.83 -4.51 -6.82
CA PRO A 83 -6.29 -4.51 -7.04
C PRO A 83 -7.14 -3.91 -5.91
N ILE A 84 -6.78 -4.16 -4.65
CA ILE A 84 -7.53 -3.59 -3.51
C ILE A 84 -7.32 -2.08 -3.48
N ALA A 85 -6.09 -1.61 -3.72
CA ALA A 85 -5.79 -0.18 -3.78
C ALA A 85 -6.61 0.51 -4.87
N LEU A 86 -6.71 -0.09 -6.05
CA LEU A 86 -7.50 0.47 -7.15
C LEU A 86 -8.98 0.55 -6.78
N ARG A 87 -9.52 -0.49 -6.14
CA ARG A 87 -10.92 -0.49 -5.69
C ARG A 87 -11.16 0.62 -4.67
N VAL A 88 -10.29 0.75 -3.67
CA VAL A 88 -10.39 1.78 -2.64
C VAL A 88 -10.34 3.17 -3.28
N ALA A 89 -9.41 3.38 -4.20
CA ALA A 89 -9.28 4.67 -4.88
C ALA A 89 -10.51 5.01 -5.72
N GLN A 90 -11.09 4.02 -6.42
CA GLN A 90 -12.28 4.24 -7.24
C GLN A 90 -13.50 4.61 -6.40
N ASN A 91 -13.60 4.08 -5.18
CA ASN A 91 -14.73 4.33 -4.29
C ASN A 91 -14.58 5.62 -3.47
N ALA A 92 -13.43 6.27 -3.53
CA ALA A 92 -13.18 7.52 -2.80
C ALA A 92 -13.24 8.72 -3.74
N ASP A 93 -13.70 9.85 -3.20
CA ASP A 93 -13.66 11.13 -3.92
C ASP A 93 -12.36 11.87 -3.65
N ILE A 94 -11.76 11.63 -2.47
CA ILE A 94 -10.52 12.27 -2.01
C ILE A 94 -9.58 11.19 -1.50
N ILE A 95 -8.35 11.25 -1.94
CA ILE A 95 -7.32 10.29 -1.54
C ILE A 95 -6.13 11.02 -0.95
#